data_76e999cf5434f40e1e3c0c8b3f1ca6d4
#
_entry.id   76e999cf5434f40e1e3c0c8b3f1ca6d4
#
_cell.length_a   1.000
_cell.length_b   1.000
_cell.length_c   1.000
_cell.angle_alpha   90.00
_cell.angle_beta   90.00
_cell.angle_gamma   90.00
#
_symmetry.space_group_name_H-M   'P 1'
#
loop_
_entity.id
_entity.type
_entity.pdbx_description
1 polymer ?
#
loop_
_entity_poly.entity_id
_entity_poly.type
_entity_poly.pdbx_seq_one_letter_code
_entity_poly.pdbx_strand_id
1 'polypeptide(L)'
;MNPQVISLHVNGKSYELKVDPETPLLYVLRNDLGLMGPKYGCGLEQCNACKVLVDGADVPSCQLPVKRVEGLPITTVEGLGTAESLHPLQEAFIEEQAIQCGYCVTGMIIAAQGLLNRIRYPTDDDIRTALADNICRCGVYERVRRAIKMRIGQPSWEPIYEVIEAAELPQSPVLSPLPSSIQQTPDLDAWLRIDSRKTITIFTGKVEIGQGIRTALAQIAAEELDVALE
;
A
#
# COMPACT_ATOMS: atom_id res chain seq x y z
N MET A 1 -5.44 20.46 -28.56
CA MET A 1 -5.55 20.87 -27.15
C MET A 1 -6.04 22.30 -27.13
N ASN A 2 -7.15 22.56 -26.45
CA ASN A 2 -7.72 23.90 -26.36
C ASN A 2 -7.76 24.30 -24.88
N PRO A 3 -6.68 24.89 -24.32
CA PRO A 3 -6.59 25.19 -22.90
C PRO A 3 -7.64 26.24 -22.51
N GLN A 4 -8.36 25.93 -21.43
CA GLN A 4 -9.36 26.78 -20.79
C GLN A 4 -8.96 27.05 -19.36
N VAL A 5 -9.50 28.11 -18.75
CA VAL A 5 -9.32 28.36 -17.32
C VAL A 5 -10.30 27.46 -16.58
N ILE A 6 -9.77 26.54 -15.79
CA ILE A 6 -10.52 25.59 -14.93
C ILE A 6 -10.26 25.97 -13.48
N SER A 7 -11.33 26.10 -12.70
CA SER A 7 -11.25 26.36 -11.27
C SER A 7 -11.33 25.06 -10.48
N LEU A 8 -10.28 24.75 -9.70
CA LEU A 8 -10.21 23.56 -8.86
C LEU A 8 -10.09 23.95 -7.38
N HIS A 9 -10.80 23.23 -6.53
CA HIS A 9 -10.69 23.35 -5.08
C HIS A 9 -9.96 22.13 -4.51
N VAL A 10 -8.65 22.28 -4.22
CA VAL A 10 -7.80 21.18 -3.81
C VAL A 10 -7.20 21.44 -2.42
N ASN A 11 -7.41 20.51 -1.49
CA ASN A 11 -6.91 20.59 -0.12
C ASN A 11 -7.26 21.92 0.57
N GLY A 12 -8.51 22.38 0.39
CA GLY A 12 -9.01 23.63 0.96
C GLY A 12 -8.54 24.90 0.28
N LYS A 13 -7.82 24.82 -0.84
CA LYS A 13 -7.33 25.98 -1.62
C LYS A 13 -7.97 25.99 -3.00
N SER A 14 -8.23 27.19 -3.52
CA SER A 14 -8.73 27.40 -4.90
C SER A 14 -7.59 27.72 -5.84
N TYR A 15 -7.62 27.10 -7.01
CA TYR A 15 -6.64 27.27 -8.08
C TYR A 15 -7.35 27.56 -9.38
N GLU A 16 -6.89 28.56 -10.13
CA GLU A 16 -7.29 28.80 -11.50
C GLU A 16 -6.15 28.33 -12.43
N LEU A 17 -6.41 27.33 -13.22
CA LEU A 17 -5.40 26.67 -14.04
C LEU A 17 -5.80 26.73 -15.51
N LYS A 18 -4.85 27.10 -16.36
CA LYS A 18 -5.04 27.10 -17.82
C LYS A 18 -4.62 25.76 -18.39
N VAL A 19 -5.56 24.82 -18.46
CA VAL A 19 -5.33 23.43 -18.87
C VAL A 19 -6.38 22.99 -19.91
N ASP A 20 -6.09 21.92 -20.64
CA ASP A 20 -7.10 21.28 -21.48
C ASP A 20 -8.15 20.61 -20.57
N PRO A 21 -9.46 20.87 -20.74
CA PRO A 21 -10.52 20.29 -19.91
C PRO A 21 -10.55 18.76 -19.90
N GLU A 22 -9.99 18.11 -20.91
CA GLU A 22 -9.89 16.65 -20.99
C GLU A 22 -8.64 16.10 -20.31
N THR A 23 -7.75 16.96 -19.80
CA THR A 23 -6.56 16.49 -19.06
C THR A 23 -6.99 15.69 -17.83
N PRO A 24 -6.44 14.48 -17.61
CA PRO A 24 -6.72 13.71 -16.42
C PRO A 24 -6.28 14.45 -15.15
N LEU A 25 -7.12 14.46 -14.12
CA LEU A 25 -6.89 15.14 -12.85
C LEU A 25 -5.55 14.78 -12.22
N LEU A 26 -5.12 13.51 -12.33
CA LEU A 26 -3.84 13.05 -11.81
C LEU A 26 -2.66 13.90 -12.30
N TYR A 27 -2.64 14.22 -13.59
CA TYR A 27 -1.52 15.01 -14.15
C TYR A 27 -1.56 16.45 -13.65
N VAL A 28 -2.73 17.06 -13.55
CA VAL A 28 -2.87 18.41 -13.00
C VAL A 28 -2.44 18.47 -11.53
N LEU A 29 -2.88 17.54 -10.72
CA LEU A 29 -2.45 17.47 -9.31
C LEU A 29 -0.94 17.33 -9.16
N ARG A 30 -0.30 16.51 -10.00
CA ARG A 30 1.13 16.23 -9.88
C ARG A 30 2.01 17.28 -10.55
N ASN A 31 1.66 17.70 -11.77
CA ASN A 31 2.53 18.54 -12.60
C ASN A 31 2.30 20.02 -12.36
N ASP A 32 1.04 20.45 -12.21
CA ASP A 32 0.71 21.87 -12.05
C ASP A 32 0.67 22.26 -10.56
N LEU A 33 0.17 21.38 -9.69
CA LEU A 33 0.05 21.67 -8.25
C LEU A 33 1.16 21.04 -7.38
N GLY A 34 2.02 20.18 -7.93
CA GLY A 34 3.13 19.58 -7.21
C GLY A 34 2.72 18.54 -6.14
N LEU A 35 1.47 18.07 -6.17
CA LEU A 35 0.95 17.09 -5.21
C LEU A 35 1.35 15.67 -5.61
N MET A 36 2.26 15.08 -4.87
CA MET A 36 2.88 13.79 -5.19
C MET A 36 2.21 12.58 -4.53
N GLY A 37 1.24 12.80 -3.66
CA GLY A 37 0.46 11.74 -3.00
C GLY A 37 -0.27 10.83 -3.99
N PRO A 38 -1.09 11.35 -4.91
CA PRO A 38 -1.68 10.53 -5.96
C PRO A 38 -0.60 9.97 -6.89
N LYS A 39 -0.53 8.64 -7.05
CA LYS A 39 0.53 7.96 -7.81
C LYS A 39 0.03 7.50 -9.18
N TYR A 40 0.86 7.66 -10.22
CA TYR A 40 0.61 7.03 -11.51
C TYR A 40 1.03 5.57 -11.45
N GLY A 41 0.09 4.64 -11.52
CA GLY A 41 0.36 3.20 -11.58
C GLY A 41 -0.03 2.63 -12.94
N CYS A 42 -1.27 2.13 -13.08
CA CYS A 42 -1.74 1.52 -14.33
C CYS A 42 -2.20 2.52 -15.39
N GLY A 43 -2.67 3.71 -15.01
CA GLY A 43 -3.30 4.68 -15.91
C GLY A 43 -4.68 4.23 -16.46
N LEU A 44 -5.27 3.17 -15.92
CA LEU A 44 -6.48 2.50 -16.42
C LEU A 44 -7.53 2.29 -15.33
N GLU A 45 -7.47 3.03 -14.24
CA GLU A 45 -8.37 2.93 -13.06
C GLU A 45 -8.40 1.55 -12.37
N GLN A 46 -7.42 0.68 -12.62
CA GLN A 46 -7.39 -0.69 -12.11
C GLN A 46 -6.60 -0.85 -10.80
N CYS A 47 -5.53 -0.05 -10.59
CA CYS A 47 -4.64 -0.24 -9.42
C CYS A 47 -4.96 0.68 -8.25
N ASN A 48 -5.71 1.74 -8.48
CA ASN A 48 -6.17 2.72 -7.49
C ASN A 48 -5.08 3.43 -6.65
N ALA A 49 -3.82 3.41 -7.10
CA ALA A 49 -2.74 4.18 -6.50
C ALA A 49 -2.92 5.71 -6.67
N CYS A 50 -3.77 6.12 -7.62
CA CYS A 50 -4.08 7.50 -7.95
C CYS A 50 -5.35 8.04 -7.28
N LYS A 51 -5.97 7.30 -6.34
CA LYS A 51 -7.21 7.72 -5.67
C LYS A 51 -7.04 9.08 -4.98
N VAL A 52 -8.08 9.89 -5.11
CA VAL A 52 -8.31 11.14 -4.39
C VAL A 52 -9.76 11.16 -3.88
N LEU A 53 -10.07 11.99 -2.91
CA LEU A 53 -11.47 12.26 -2.58
C LEU A 53 -11.99 13.39 -3.47
N VAL A 54 -13.13 13.19 -4.09
CA VAL A 54 -13.91 14.23 -4.75
C VAL A 54 -15.27 14.27 -4.08
N ASP A 55 -15.61 15.41 -3.48
CA ASP A 55 -16.82 15.57 -2.67
C ASP A 55 -16.98 14.44 -1.61
N GLY A 56 -15.86 14.06 -0.99
CA GLY A 56 -15.80 13.00 0.03
C GLY A 56 -15.81 11.57 -0.48
N ALA A 57 -16.03 11.32 -1.76
CA ALA A 57 -15.98 9.99 -2.38
C ALA A 57 -14.59 9.69 -2.95
N ASP A 58 -14.09 8.47 -2.74
CA ASP A 58 -12.82 8.01 -3.26
C ASP A 58 -12.91 7.60 -4.73
N VAL A 59 -12.21 8.32 -5.60
CA VAL A 59 -12.22 8.11 -7.04
C VAL A 59 -10.81 8.02 -7.62
N PRO A 60 -10.56 7.18 -8.64
CA PRO A 60 -9.31 7.16 -9.36
C PRO A 60 -9.16 8.42 -10.23
N SER A 61 -8.01 9.08 -10.19
CA SER A 61 -7.79 10.36 -10.89
C SER A 61 -7.09 10.23 -12.24
N CYS A 62 -6.59 9.03 -12.59
CA CYS A 62 -5.75 8.85 -13.79
C CYS A 62 -6.50 8.90 -15.13
N GLN A 63 -7.83 8.71 -15.12
CA GLN A 63 -8.69 8.83 -16.30
C GLN A 63 -9.81 9.87 -16.10
N LEU A 64 -9.86 10.55 -14.97
CA LEU A 64 -10.88 11.52 -14.63
C LEU A 64 -10.54 12.89 -15.21
N PRO A 65 -11.27 13.40 -16.22
CA PRO A 65 -11.01 14.71 -16.81
C PRO A 65 -11.26 15.84 -15.79
N VAL A 66 -10.38 16.86 -15.75
CA VAL A 66 -10.50 17.97 -14.79
C VAL A 66 -11.81 18.74 -14.88
N LYS A 67 -12.40 18.85 -16.06
CA LYS A 67 -13.72 19.49 -16.25
C LYS A 67 -14.84 18.84 -15.43
N ARG A 68 -14.71 17.55 -15.09
CA ARG A 68 -15.74 16.82 -14.33
C ARG A 68 -15.71 17.12 -12.84
N VAL A 69 -14.63 17.72 -12.36
CA VAL A 69 -14.42 18.02 -10.95
C VAL A 69 -14.28 19.52 -10.69
N GLU A 70 -14.54 20.32 -11.71
CA GLU A 70 -14.54 21.79 -11.58
C GLU A 70 -15.54 22.22 -10.50
N GLY A 71 -15.07 23.06 -9.56
CA GLY A 71 -15.86 23.56 -8.43
C GLY A 71 -16.14 22.54 -7.32
N LEU A 72 -15.76 21.26 -7.47
CA LEU A 72 -15.93 20.26 -6.43
C LEU A 72 -14.72 20.25 -5.47
N PRO A 73 -14.93 19.97 -4.17
CA PRO A 73 -13.83 19.84 -3.23
C PRO A 73 -13.04 18.54 -3.51
N ILE A 74 -11.75 18.70 -3.72
CA ILE A 74 -10.81 17.60 -3.97
C ILE A 74 -9.87 17.51 -2.76
N THR A 75 -9.69 16.31 -2.21
CA THR A 75 -8.71 16.07 -1.14
C THR A 75 -7.75 14.97 -1.55
N THR A 76 -6.46 15.26 -1.52
CA THR A 76 -5.38 14.28 -1.67
C THR A 76 -4.91 13.83 -0.28
N VAL A 77 -4.01 12.83 -0.22
CA VAL A 77 -3.47 12.36 1.06
C VAL A 77 -2.75 13.48 1.83
N GLU A 78 -2.16 14.45 1.13
CA GLU A 78 -1.53 15.64 1.73
C GLU A 78 -2.56 16.59 2.37
N GLY A 79 -3.80 16.54 1.91
CA GLY A 79 -4.90 17.36 2.46
C GLY A 79 -5.59 16.73 3.66
N LEU A 80 -5.32 15.46 3.98
CA LEU A 80 -5.86 14.81 5.18
C LEU A 80 -5.12 15.28 6.44
N GLY A 81 -3.80 15.40 6.40
CA GLY A 81 -2.96 15.82 7.52
C GLY A 81 -1.56 16.19 7.07
N THR A 82 -0.80 16.85 7.95
CA THR A 82 0.59 17.27 7.74
C THR A 82 1.54 16.43 8.59
N ALA A 83 2.85 16.59 8.39
CA ALA A 83 3.86 15.91 9.21
C ALA A 83 3.79 16.32 10.70
N GLU A 84 3.34 17.54 10.99
CA GLU A 84 3.21 18.08 12.35
C GLU A 84 1.85 17.74 12.99
N SER A 85 0.85 17.38 12.16
CA SER A 85 -0.51 17.03 12.61
C SER A 85 -1.08 15.98 11.65
N LEU A 86 -0.73 14.73 11.93
CA LEU A 86 -1.19 13.60 11.13
C LEU A 86 -2.70 13.41 11.27
N HIS A 87 -3.32 12.99 10.18
CA HIS A 87 -4.69 12.51 10.26
C HIS A 87 -4.71 11.14 10.98
N PRO A 88 -5.72 10.85 11.82
CA PRO A 88 -5.77 9.60 12.59
C PRO A 88 -5.65 8.31 11.77
N LEU A 89 -6.07 8.32 10.49
CA LEU A 89 -5.78 7.21 9.59
C LEU A 89 -4.30 7.09 9.26
N GLN A 90 -3.60 8.21 9.05
CA GLN A 90 -2.15 8.20 8.78
C GLN A 90 -1.40 7.69 10.02
N GLU A 91 -1.79 8.10 11.22
CA GLU A 91 -1.23 7.59 12.49
C GLU A 91 -1.43 6.08 12.59
N ALA A 92 -2.65 5.57 12.39
CA ALA A 92 -2.96 4.15 12.46
C ALA A 92 -2.17 3.33 11.41
N PHE A 93 -1.94 3.87 10.20
CA PHE A 93 -1.11 3.22 9.19
C PHE A 93 0.36 3.15 9.60
N ILE A 94 0.87 4.14 10.32
CA ILE A 94 2.23 4.15 10.88
C ILE A 94 2.34 3.13 12.01
N GLU A 95 1.42 3.16 12.98
CA GLU A 95 1.42 2.26 14.14
C GLU A 95 1.33 0.79 13.73
N GLU A 96 0.46 0.47 12.78
CA GLU A 96 0.32 -0.89 12.23
C GLU A 96 1.40 -1.25 11.20
N GLN A 97 2.34 -0.33 10.92
CA GLN A 97 3.36 -0.50 9.88
C GLN A 97 2.75 -0.96 8.54
N ALA A 98 1.61 -0.39 8.17
CA ALA A 98 0.83 -0.75 6.99
C ALA A 98 1.45 -0.24 5.68
N ILE A 99 2.78 -0.22 5.60
CA ILE A 99 3.58 0.29 4.50
C ILE A 99 4.85 -0.54 4.32
N GLN A 100 5.26 -0.74 3.06
CA GLN A 100 6.59 -1.21 2.70
C GLN A 100 7.18 -0.28 1.64
N CYS A 101 6.98 -0.50 0.33
CA CYS A 101 7.53 0.39 -0.69
C CYS A 101 6.85 1.77 -0.75
N GLY A 102 5.68 1.93 -0.17
CA GLY A 102 4.96 3.20 -0.08
C GLY A 102 4.15 3.60 -1.32
N TYR A 103 4.23 2.84 -2.43
CA TYR A 103 3.61 3.27 -3.68
C TYR A 103 2.08 3.26 -3.65
N CYS A 104 1.46 2.20 -3.14
CA CYS A 104 0.01 2.04 -3.07
C CYS A 104 -0.63 2.68 -1.84
N VAL A 105 0.17 3.00 -0.80
CA VAL A 105 -0.34 3.37 0.53
C VAL A 105 -1.21 4.62 0.49
N THR A 106 -0.85 5.62 -0.30
CA THR A 106 -1.61 6.88 -0.43
C THR A 106 -3.01 6.62 -0.98
N GLY A 107 -3.13 5.78 -2.01
CA GLY A 107 -4.42 5.35 -2.56
C GLY A 107 -5.25 4.52 -1.57
N MET A 108 -4.61 3.70 -0.75
CA MET A 108 -5.28 2.90 0.29
C MET A 108 -5.80 3.78 1.44
N ILE A 109 -5.04 4.79 1.87
CA ILE A 109 -5.49 5.76 2.88
C ILE A 109 -6.72 6.53 2.37
N ILE A 110 -6.69 6.97 1.12
CA ILE A 110 -7.83 7.69 0.50
C ILE A 110 -9.05 6.76 0.37
N ALA A 111 -8.87 5.51 -0.06
CA ALA A 111 -9.95 4.53 -0.13
C ALA A 111 -10.57 4.26 1.25
N ALA A 112 -9.73 4.13 2.28
CA ALA A 112 -10.16 3.97 3.66
C ALA A 112 -10.94 5.20 4.16
N GLN A 113 -10.46 6.41 3.86
CA GLN A 113 -11.17 7.64 4.23
C GLN A 113 -12.52 7.76 3.50
N GLY A 114 -12.58 7.45 2.21
CA GLY A 114 -13.83 7.40 1.45
C GLY A 114 -14.82 6.39 2.01
N LEU A 115 -14.35 5.23 2.47
CA LEU A 115 -15.17 4.26 3.19
C LEU A 115 -15.72 4.86 4.50
N LEU A 116 -14.86 5.46 5.33
CA LEU A 116 -15.24 6.03 6.62
C LEU A 116 -16.18 7.25 6.49
N ASN A 117 -16.12 7.96 5.38
CA ASN A 117 -17.08 9.02 5.06
C ASN A 117 -18.50 8.47 4.82
N ARG A 118 -18.60 7.24 4.28
CA ARG A 118 -19.89 6.57 4.00
C ARG A 118 -20.38 5.72 5.17
N ILE A 119 -19.48 5.02 5.83
CA ILE A 119 -19.79 4.04 6.88
C ILE A 119 -18.90 4.32 8.10
N ARG A 120 -19.52 4.81 9.17
CA ARG A 120 -18.80 5.19 10.40
C ARG A 120 -18.10 4.00 11.08
N TYR A 121 -18.72 2.83 11.04
CA TYR A 121 -18.22 1.58 11.64
C TYR A 121 -18.30 0.44 10.61
N PRO A 122 -17.37 0.42 9.64
CA PRO A 122 -17.38 -0.60 8.61
C PRO A 122 -17.06 -1.98 9.18
N THR A 123 -17.70 -2.99 8.62
CA THR A 123 -17.37 -4.39 8.85
C THR A 123 -16.08 -4.78 8.11
N ASP A 124 -15.51 -5.95 8.41
CA ASP A 124 -14.37 -6.48 7.66
C ASP A 124 -14.66 -6.65 6.17
N ASP A 125 -15.88 -7.01 5.81
CA ASP A 125 -16.30 -7.15 4.41
C ASP A 125 -16.44 -5.80 3.71
N ASP A 126 -16.90 -4.75 4.42
CA ASP A 126 -16.91 -3.38 3.90
C ASP A 126 -15.49 -2.89 3.61
N ILE A 127 -14.55 -3.18 4.54
CA ILE A 127 -13.13 -2.82 4.37
C ILE A 127 -12.51 -3.58 3.19
N ARG A 128 -12.75 -4.89 3.07
CA ARG A 128 -12.26 -5.70 1.95
C ARG A 128 -12.80 -5.19 0.62
N THR A 129 -14.10 -4.89 0.57
CA THR A 129 -14.76 -4.38 -0.63
C THR A 129 -14.19 -3.02 -1.05
N ALA A 130 -14.01 -2.09 -0.11
CA ALA A 130 -13.45 -0.76 -0.38
C ALA A 130 -12.00 -0.80 -0.89
N LEU A 131 -11.23 -1.82 -0.49
CA LEU A 131 -9.83 -2.01 -0.85
C LEU A 131 -9.60 -3.02 -1.99
N ALA A 132 -10.66 -3.69 -2.48
CA ALA A 132 -10.53 -4.80 -3.43
C ALA A 132 -9.70 -4.46 -4.68
N ASP A 133 -9.88 -3.24 -5.20
CA ASP A 133 -9.19 -2.77 -6.39
C ASP A 133 -7.86 -2.05 -6.09
N ASN A 134 -7.48 -1.88 -4.82
CA ASN A 134 -6.20 -1.28 -4.47
C ASN A 134 -5.07 -2.32 -4.56
N ILE A 135 -4.30 -2.29 -5.64
CA ILE A 135 -3.24 -3.29 -5.87
C ILE A 135 -1.99 -2.97 -5.07
N CYS A 136 -1.56 -3.93 -4.23
CA CYS A 136 -0.30 -3.86 -3.49
C CYS A 136 0.59 -5.07 -3.78
N ARG A 137 1.78 -4.83 -4.35
CA ARG A 137 2.74 -5.90 -4.63
C ARG A 137 3.43 -6.42 -3.36
N CYS A 138 3.52 -5.60 -2.31
CA CYS A 138 4.14 -5.94 -1.03
C CYS A 138 3.21 -6.74 -0.10
N GLY A 139 1.90 -6.79 -0.39
CA GLY A 139 0.95 -7.62 0.35
C GLY A 139 0.56 -7.08 1.73
N VAL A 140 0.54 -5.76 1.94
CA VAL A 140 0.26 -5.14 3.26
C VAL A 140 -1.22 -5.12 3.66
N TYR A 141 -2.10 -5.79 2.94
CA TYR A 141 -3.57 -5.69 3.11
C TYR A 141 -4.04 -5.96 4.54
N GLU A 142 -3.47 -6.96 5.20
CA GLU A 142 -3.85 -7.31 6.56
C GLU A 142 -3.49 -6.18 7.55
N ARG A 143 -2.34 -5.56 7.40
CA ARG A 143 -1.93 -4.41 8.22
C ARG A 143 -2.80 -3.19 7.93
N VAL A 144 -3.17 -2.96 6.67
CA VAL A 144 -4.10 -1.91 6.26
C VAL A 144 -5.48 -2.12 6.91
N ARG A 145 -6.01 -3.35 6.88
CA ARG A 145 -7.28 -3.70 7.54
C ARG A 145 -7.22 -3.38 9.04
N ARG A 146 -6.14 -3.79 9.73
CA ARG A 146 -5.93 -3.50 11.16
C ARG A 146 -5.84 -2.01 11.44
N ALA A 147 -5.13 -1.24 10.62
CA ALA A 147 -5.05 0.20 10.76
C ALA A 147 -6.43 0.88 10.65
N ILE A 148 -7.28 0.43 9.74
CA ILE A 148 -8.66 0.96 9.62
C ILE A 148 -9.47 0.60 10.86
N LYS A 149 -9.41 -0.63 11.35
CA LYS A 149 -10.09 -1.07 12.58
C LYS A 149 -9.62 -0.27 13.80
N MET A 150 -8.31 -0.07 13.95
CA MET A 150 -7.73 0.77 15.01
C MET A 150 -8.29 2.19 14.96
N ARG A 151 -8.37 2.79 13.78
CA ARG A 151 -8.91 4.16 13.59
C ARG A 151 -10.33 4.31 14.10
N ILE A 152 -11.17 3.29 13.98
CA ILE A 152 -12.58 3.31 14.43
C ILE A 152 -12.78 2.77 15.85
N GLY A 153 -11.68 2.52 16.59
CA GLY A 153 -11.72 2.00 17.96
C GLY A 153 -12.17 0.55 18.09
N GLN A 154 -12.09 -0.21 16.99
CA GLN A 154 -12.33 -1.66 17.04
C GLN A 154 -11.01 -2.38 17.35
N PRO A 155 -11.05 -3.58 17.98
CA PRO A 155 -9.86 -4.39 18.17
C PRO A 155 -9.16 -4.63 16.82
N SER A 156 -7.89 -4.25 16.73
CA SER A 156 -7.09 -4.45 15.51
C SER A 156 -6.71 -5.91 15.31
N TRP A 157 -6.74 -6.67 16.39
CA TRP A 157 -6.41 -8.08 16.44
C TRP A 157 -7.66 -8.92 16.73
N GLU A 158 -8.18 -9.60 15.72
CA GLU A 158 -8.91 -10.85 15.89
C GLU A 158 -7.96 -11.95 15.40
N PRO A 159 -7.70 -13.00 16.20
CA PRO A 159 -6.93 -14.13 15.69
C PRO A 159 -7.62 -14.65 14.43
N ILE A 160 -6.92 -14.60 13.31
CA ILE A 160 -7.41 -15.15 12.02
C ILE A 160 -7.50 -16.68 12.10
N TYR A 161 -6.95 -17.23 13.16
CA TYR A 161 -6.93 -18.66 13.44
C TYR A 161 -7.74 -18.93 14.73
N GLU A 162 -8.73 -19.78 14.63
CA GLU A 162 -9.14 -20.52 15.83
C GLU A 162 -7.88 -21.16 16.40
N VAL A 163 -7.63 -20.93 17.68
CA VAL A 163 -6.53 -21.61 18.37
C VAL A 163 -6.90 -23.10 18.33
N ILE A 164 -6.35 -23.82 17.36
CA ILE A 164 -6.45 -25.26 17.33
C ILE A 164 -5.75 -25.72 18.60
N GLU A 165 -6.48 -26.31 19.55
CA GLU A 165 -5.90 -26.86 20.76
C GLU A 165 -4.77 -27.82 20.36
N ALA A 166 -3.65 -27.80 21.09
CA ALA A 166 -2.47 -28.59 20.75
C ALA A 166 -2.74 -30.10 20.59
N ALA A 167 -3.88 -30.58 21.09
CA ALA A 167 -4.34 -31.96 20.94
C ALA A 167 -4.84 -32.28 19.51
N GLU A 168 -5.20 -31.28 18.71
CA GLU A 168 -5.70 -31.46 17.34
C GLU A 168 -4.62 -31.25 16.27
N LEU A 169 -3.41 -30.88 16.67
CA LEU A 169 -2.30 -30.77 15.73
C LEU A 169 -1.91 -32.17 15.27
N PRO A 170 -1.80 -32.44 13.96
CA PRO A 170 -1.31 -33.72 13.46
C PRO A 170 0.08 -33.98 14.05
N GLN A 171 0.27 -35.16 14.64
CA GLN A 171 1.50 -35.54 15.37
C GLN A 171 2.75 -35.69 14.48
N SER A 172 2.60 -35.51 13.19
CA SER A 172 3.73 -35.42 12.26
C SER A 172 3.46 -34.27 11.28
N PRO A 173 4.39 -33.33 11.13
CA PRO A 173 4.27 -32.39 10.02
C PRO A 173 4.28 -33.21 8.73
N VAL A 174 3.18 -33.19 8.00
CA VAL A 174 3.20 -33.57 6.60
C VAL A 174 4.10 -32.53 5.95
N LEU A 175 5.38 -32.85 5.81
CA LEU A 175 6.31 -32.01 5.06
C LEU A 175 5.68 -31.82 3.67
N SER A 176 5.22 -30.62 3.41
CA SER A 176 4.82 -30.25 2.06
C SER A 176 5.97 -30.60 1.14
N PRO A 177 5.72 -31.18 -0.05
CA PRO A 177 6.80 -31.48 -0.97
C PRO A 177 7.63 -30.22 -1.17
N LEU A 178 8.96 -30.36 -1.11
CA LEU A 178 9.89 -29.26 -1.30
C LEU A 178 9.53 -28.50 -2.58
N PRO A 179 9.61 -27.16 -2.57
CA PRO A 179 9.40 -26.37 -3.78
C PRO A 179 10.21 -26.93 -4.94
N SER A 180 9.66 -26.89 -6.14
CA SER A 180 10.28 -27.42 -7.34
C SER A 180 11.72 -26.92 -7.56
N SER A 181 12.00 -25.67 -7.16
CA SER A 181 13.34 -25.08 -7.19
C SER A 181 14.34 -25.83 -6.30
N ILE A 182 13.95 -26.25 -5.10
CA ILE A 182 14.82 -27.00 -4.18
C ILE A 182 14.95 -28.46 -4.65
N GLN A 183 13.89 -29.04 -5.23
CA GLN A 183 13.96 -30.38 -5.82
C GLN A 183 14.92 -30.44 -7.02
N GLN A 184 14.98 -29.36 -7.82
CA GLN A 184 15.86 -29.25 -8.97
C GLN A 184 17.31 -28.91 -8.61
N THR A 185 17.51 -28.17 -7.50
CA THR A 185 18.82 -27.69 -7.05
C THR A 185 18.93 -27.92 -5.53
N PRO A 186 19.09 -29.17 -5.08
CA PRO A 186 19.09 -29.51 -3.65
C PRO A 186 20.40 -29.13 -2.94
N ASP A 187 21.47 -28.85 -3.69
CA ASP A 187 22.76 -28.53 -3.11
C ASP A 187 22.74 -27.16 -2.43
N LEU A 188 23.22 -27.12 -1.19
CA LEU A 188 23.24 -25.88 -0.39
C LEU A 188 24.03 -24.76 -1.08
N ASP A 189 25.15 -25.12 -1.75
CA ASP A 189 26.03 -24.18 -2.44
C ASP A 189 25.33 -23.41 -3.58
N ALA A 190 24.22 -23.92 -4.09
CA ALA A 190 23.40 -23.22 -5.07
C ALA A 190 22.60 -22.05 -4.47
N TRP A 191 22.41 -22.04 -3.16
CA TRP A 191 21.59 -21.05 -2.43
C TRP A 191 22.41 -20.20 -1.47
N LEU A 192 23.52 -20.75 -0.95
CA LEU A 192 24.37 -20.09 0.05
C LEU A 192 25.84 -20.44 -0.21
N ARG A 193 26.72 -19.43 -0.18
CA ARG A 193 28.16 -19.59 -0.31
C ARG A 193 28.88 -18.87 0.82
N ILE A 194 29.86 -19.51 1.40
CA ILE A 194 30.76 -18.92 2.40
C ILE A 194 32.17 -18.88 1.78
N ASP A 195 32.74 -17.70 1.65
CA ASP A 195 34.10 -17.54 1.12
C ASP A 195 35.16 -17.63 2.21
N SER A 196 36.46 -17.62 1.81
CA SER A 196 37.60 -17.70 2.72
C SER A 196 37.72 -16.49 3.67
N ARG A 197 37.03 -15.36 3.37
CA ARG A 197 36.94 -14.16 4.21
C ARG A 197 35.76 -14.21 5.17
N LYS A 198 35.04 -15.34 5.21
CA LYS A 198 33.82 -15.54 6.00
C LYS A 198 32.63 -14.71 5.54
N THR A 199 32.67 -14.20 4.30
CA THR A 199 31.49 -13.52 3.73
C THR A 199 30.48 -14.55 3.31
N ILE A 200 29.24 -14.36 3.76
CA ILE A 200 28.12 -15.23 3.42
C ILE A 200 27.34 -14.59 2.28
N THR A 201 27.22 -15.27 1.16
CA THR A 201 26.43 -14.84 0.02
C THR A 201 25.19 -15.72 -0.13
N ILE A 202 24.01 -15.10 -0.16
CA ILE A 202 22.75 -15.80 -0.37
C ILE A 202 22.27 -15.53 -1.79
N PHE A 203 22.00 -16.60 -2.53
CA PHE A 203 21.44 -16.52 -3.88
C PHE A 203 19.92 -16.64 -3.78
N THR A 204 19.19 -15.66 -4.29
CA THR A 204 17.73 -15.66 -4.30
C THR A 204 17.18 -15.34 -5.69
N GLY A 205 16.16 -16.06 -6.12
CA GLY A 205 15.41 -15.76 -7.35
C GLY A 205 14.42 -14.60 -7.21
N LYS A 206 14.38 -13.94 -6.05
CA LYS A 206 13.48 -12.80 -5.82
C LYS A 206 14.06 -11.50 -6.36
N VAL A 207 13.22 -10.73 -7.03
CA VAL A 207 13.56 -9.39 -7.51
C VAL A 207 13.14 -8.37 -6.49
N GLU A 208 14.06 -7.46 -6.13
CA GLU A 208 13.78 -6.33 -5.24
C GLU A 208 13.13 -5.19 -6.04
N ILE A 209 11.91 -4.84 -5.66
CA ILE A 209 11.14 -3.73 -6.25
C ILE A 209 10.63 -2.77 -5.15
N GLY A 210 11.41 -2.61 -4.08
CA GLY A 210 11.08 -1.74 -2.94
C GLY A 210 10.35 -2.42 -1.78
N GLN A 211 10.12 -3.75 -1.85
CA GLN A 211 9.46 -4.49 -0.77
C GLN A 211 10.41 -4.93 0.36
N GLY A 212 11.70 -4.61 0.29
CA GLY A 212 12.68 -4.94 1.32
C GLY A 212 13.04 -6.44 1.42
N ILE A 213 12.74 -7.24 0.40
CA ILE A 213 12.94 -8.70 0.46
C ILE A 213 14.41 -9.09 0.62
N ARG A 214 15.34 -8.34 0.03
CA ARG A 214 16.78 -8.60 0.16
C ARG A 214 17.25 -8.42 1.59
N THR A 215 16.85 -7.30 2.22
CA THR A 215 17.18 -7.01 3.62
C THR A 215 16.54 -8.04 4.55
N ALA A 216 15.27 -8.39 4.35
CA ALA A 216 14.59 -9.39 5.16
C ALA A 216 15.26 -10.77 5.08
N LEU A 217 15.63 -11.22 3.88
CA LEU A 217 16.32 -12.51 3.70
C LEU A 217 17.73 -12.49 4.33
N ALA A 218 18.45 -11.37 4.23
CA ALA A 218 19.76 -11.22 4.86
C ALA A 218 19.65 -11.24 6.39
N GLN A 219 18.64 -10.58 6.97
CA GLN A 219 18.40 -10.59 8.43
C GLN A 219 18.05 -11.98 8.94
N ILE A 220 17.13 -12.69 8.27
CA ILE A 220 16.76 -14.07 8.64
C ILE A 220 18.00 -14.98 8.60
N ALA A 221 18.81 -14.89 7.55
CA ALA A 221 20.01 -15.70 7.45
C ALA A 221 21.07 -15.34 8.51
N ALA A 222 21.20 -14.05 8.85
CA ALA A 222 22.11 -13.61 9.91
C ALA A 222 21.68 -14.15 11.28
N GLU A 223 20.39 -14.15 11.59
CA GLU A 223 19.83 -14.70 12.82
C GLU A 223 20.00 -16.22 12.90
N GLU A 224 19.66 -16.96 11.83
CA GLU A 224 19.76 -18.42 11.79
C GLU A 224 21.20 -18.94 11.82
N LEU A 225 22.15 -18.15 11.32
CA LEU A 225 23.56 -18.51 11.26
C LEU A 225 24.38 -17.89 12.41
N ASP A 226 23.75 -17.10 13.31
CA ASP A 226 24.39 -16.38 14.42
C ASP A 226 25.59 -15.53 13.96
N VAL A 227 25.40 -14.74 12.89
CA VAL A 227 26.42 -13.86 12.32
C VAL A 227 25.93 -12.41 12.24
N ALA A 228 26.88 -11.47 12.29
CA ALA A 228 26.55 -10.07 12.14
C ALA A 228 26.09 -9.75 10.71
N LEU A 229 25.09 -8.88 10.59
CA LEU A 229 24.68 -8.28 9.34
C LEU A 229 25.49 -7.01 9.10
N GLU A 230 26.30 -6.96 8.05
CA GLU A 230 27.09 -5.78 7.64
C GLU A 230 26.39 -5.02 6.49
#